data_cec79d14180bc3a17a5cd42bda2bc01e
#
_entry.id   cec79d14180bc3a17a5cd42bda2bc01e
#
_cell.length_a   1.000
_cell.length_b   1.000
_cell.length_c   1.000
_cell.angle_alpha   90.00
_cell.angle_beta   90.00
_cell.angle_gamma   90.00
#
_symmetry.space_group_name_H-M   'P 1'
#
loop_
_entity.id
_entity.type
_entity.pdbx_description
1 polymer ?
#
loop_
_entity_poly.entity_id
_entity_poly.type
_entity_poly.pdbx_seq_one_letter_code
_entity_poly.pdbx_strand_id
1 'polypeptide(L)'
;YDEKTIFLECDNSQIQELIKKLKLYSLRQDVFIQETSLNVLTTNQANKYENIKLDKRFNISNFGRLYLEKEQLKNVKTIKLSDNLNWYNKLKFLKCVPEGSCEIPINKIFPFEINMIFEKAVCFKKGCFIGQEVIARVKYKGKIMKLTGTFAAINQLMGIIKYGR
;
A
#
# COMPACT_ATOMS: atom_id res chain seq x y z
N TYR A 1 12.13 -13.53 8.19
CA TYR A 1 10.89 -14.22 7.79
C TYR A 1 11.27 -15.38 6.90
N ASP A 2 10.68 -16.54 7.08
CA ASP A 2 10.91 -17.68 6.22
C ASP A 2 10.17 -17.54 4.88
N GLU A 3 10.52 -18.38 3.91
CA GLU A 3 9.91 -18.34 2.57
C GLU A 3 8.42 -18.73 2.56
N LYS A 4 7.90 -19.21 3.68
CA LYS A 4 6.52 -19.69 3.84
C LYS A 4 5.58 -18.66 4.49
N THR A 5 6.11 -17.56 5.01
CA THR A 5 5.33 -16.57 5.77
C THR A 5 5.18 -15.27 4.97
N ILE A 6 3.94 -14.83 4.77
CA ILE A 6 3.60 -13.57 4.11
C ILE A 6 2.92 -12.65 5.10
N PHE A 7 3.43 -11.43 5.27
CA PHE A 7 2.79 -10.38 6.04
C PHE A 7 2.00 -9.45 5.11
N LEU A 8 0.74 -9.23 5.47
CA LEU A 8 -0.14 -8.29 4.79
C LEU A 8 -0.42 -7.13 5.75
N GLU A 9 -0.19 -5.92 5.28
CA GLU A 9 -0.50 -4.69 5.99
C GLU A 9 -1.77 -4.08 5.42
N CYS A 10 -2.71 -3.71 6.28
CA CYS A 10 -3.94 -3.02 5.90
C CYS A 10 -4.39 -2.07 7.02
N ASP A 11 -5.39 -1.26 6.72
CA ASP A 11 -6.08 -0.43 7.71
C ASP A 11 -6.68 -1.31 8.81
N ASN A 12 -6.52 -0.90 10.07
CA ASN A 12 -6.99 -1.64 11.23
C ASN A 12 -8.49 -1.96 11.17
N SER A 13 -9.28 -1.05 10.64
CA SER A 13 -10.73 -1.23 10.45
C SER A 13 -11.08 -2.34 9.44
N GLN A 14 -10.14 -2.74 8.58
CA GLN A 14 -10.36 -3.72 7.51
C GLN A 14 -9.82 -5.12 7.82
N ILE A 15 -9.09 -5.31 8.92
CA ILE A 15 -8.41 -6.57 9.25
C ILE A 15 -9.37 -7.75 9.23
N GLN A 16 -10.48 -7.65 9.95
CA GLN A 16 -11.42 -8.76 10.09
C GLN A 16 -12.11 -9.12 8.77
N GLU A 17 -12.45 -8.12 7.97
CA GLU A 17 -13.03 -8.36 6.64
C GLU A 17 -12.00 -8.99 5.69
N LEU A 18 -10.76 -8.53 5.72
CA LEU A 18 -9.67 -9.11 4.92
C LEU A 18 -9.43 -10.57 5.28
N ILE A 19 -9.33 -10.89 6.58
CA ILE A 19 -9.18 -12.28 7.06
C ILE A 19 -10.32 -13.16 6.56
N LYS A 20 -11.57 -12.69 6.69
CA LYS A 20 -12.74 -13.42 6.20
C LYS A 20 -12.68 -13.70 4.70
N LYS A 21 -12.31 -12.70 3.89
CA LYS A 21 -12.15 -12.86 2.44
C LYS A 21 -11.01 -13.82 2.09
N LEU A 22 -9.86 -13.70 2.72
CA LEU A 22 -8.73 -14.58 2.47
C LEU A 22 -9.07 -16.04 2.81
N LYS A 23 -9.73 -16.28 3.96
CA LYS A 23 -10.20 -17.63 4.34
C LYS A 23 -11.23 -18.19 3.33
N LEU A 24 -12.10 -17.36 2.79
CA LEU A 24 -13.05 -17.78 1.76
C LEU A 24 -12.35 -18.26 0.48
N TYR A 25 -11.24 -17.61 0.11
CA TYR A 25 -10.51 -17.93 -1.13
C TYR A 25 -9.37 -18.94 -0.94
N SER A 26 -9.01 -19.29 0.29
CA SER A 26 -8.00 -20.30 0.58
C SER A 26 -8.52 -21.74 0.55
N LEU A 27 -9.71 -21.98 -0.01
CA LEU A 27 -10.36 -23.27 -0.09
C LEU A 27 -9.40 -24.39 -0.51
N ARG A 28 -9.32 -25.46 0.31
CA ARG A 28 -8.47 -26.64 0.09
C ARG A 28 -6.95 -26.37 0.07
N GLN A 29 -6.53 -25.17 0.44
CA GLN A 29 -5.10 -24.85 0.61
C GLN A 29 -4.73 -24.94 2.08
N ASP A 30 -3.58 -25.51 2.37
CA ASP A 30 -3.01 -25.52 3.74
C ASP A 30 -2.38 -24.17 4.03
N VAL A 31 -3.23 -23.17 4.28
CA VAL A 31 -2.83 -21.80 4.57
C VAL A 31 -3.44 -21.35 5.89
N PHE A 32 -2.58 -21.04 6.85
CA PHE A 32 -3.00 -20.49 8.13
C PHE A 32 -3.02 -18.95 8.07
N ILE A 33 -4.18 -18.36 8.37
CA ILE A 33 -4.40 -16.92 8.28
C ILE A 33 -4.80 -16.39 9.65
N GLN A 34 -3.99 -15.50 10.21
CA GLN A 34 -4.23 -14.88 11.52
C GLN A 34 -3.84 -13.42 11.55
N GLU A 35 -4.42 -12.69 12.48
CA GLU A 35 -3.99 -11.35 12.85
C GLU A 35 -2.72 -11.42 13.70
N THR A 36 -1.87 -10.41 13.59
CA THR A 36 -0.66 -10.26 14.41
C THR A 36 -0.75 -9.01 15.28
N SER A 37 0.02 -8.98 16.38
CA SER A 37 0.14 -7.82 17.25
C SER A 37 1.20 -6.80 16.80
N LEU A 38 1.71 -6.94 15.59
CA LEU A 38 2.77 -6.09 15.07
C LEU A 38 2.26 -4.66 14.82
N ASN A 39 3.03 -3.69 15.27
CA ASN A 39 2.82 -2.29 14.97
C ASN A 39 3.72 -1.87 13.81
N VAL A 40 3.19 -1.04 12.93
CA VAL A 40 3.93 -0.52 11.78
C VAL A 40 4.40 0.88 12.07
N LEU A 41 5.71 1.08 11.98
CA LEU A 41 6.34 2.39 12.11
C LEU A 41 6.97 2.79 10.78
N THR A 42 6.84 4.04 10.40
CA THR A 42 7.49 4.60 9.22
C THR A 42 8.65 5.50 9.62
N THR A 43 9.72 5.48 8.85
CA THR A 43 10.89 6.34 9.08
C THR A 43 11.54 6.79 7.77
N ASN A 44 12.07 7.99 7.78
CA ASN A 44 12.92 8.53 6.72
C ASN A 44 14.42 8.35 7.01
N GLN A 45 14.78 7.54 7.99
CA GLN A 45 16.13 7.23 8.42
C GLN A 45 16.38 5.73 8.44
N ALA A 46 15.99 5.05 7.35
CA ALA A 46 16.04 3.60 7.24
C ALA A 46 17.45 3.02 7.52
N ASN A 47 18.50 3.74 7.14
CA ASN A 47 19.89 3.34 7.36
C ASN A 47 20.32 3.25 8.83
N LYS A 48 19.51 3.76 9.76
CA LYS A 48 19.82 3.72 11.20
C LYS A 48 19.29 2.47 11.90
N TYR A 49 18.51 1.67 11.22
CA TYR A 49 17.83 0.53 11.83
C TYR A 49 18.14 -0.75 11.11
N GLU A 50 18.43 -1.78 11.86
CA GLU A 50 18.47 -3.15 11.38
C GLU A 50 17.04 -3.66 11.13
N ASN A 51 16.86 -4.62 10.25
CA ASN A 51 15.57 -5.26 9.94
C ASN A 51 14.49 -4.34 9.36
N ILE A 52 14.86 -3.19 8.81
CA ILE A 52 13.93 -2.32 8.14
C ILE A 52 13.57 -2.85 6.74
N LYS A 53 12.32 -2.70 6.35
CA LYS A 53 11.87 -2.95 4.98
C LYS A 53 11.73 -1.61 4.25
N LEU A 54 12.52 -1.40 3.20
CA LEU A 54 12.40 -0.20 2.37
C LEU A 54 11.04 -0.16 1.70
N ASP A 55 10.37 0.97 1.80
CA ASP A 55 9.10 1.18 1.12
C ASP A 55 9.33 1.66 -0.32
N LYS A 56 9.31 0.71 -1.24
CA LYS A 56 9.61 0.94 -2.66
C LYS A 56 8.60 1.84 -3.36
N ARG A 57 7.41 2.04 -2.80
CA ARG A 57 6.37 2.90 -3.38
C ARG A 57 6.83 4.36 -3.49
N PHE A 58 7.62 4.80 -2.53
CA PHE A 58 8.10 6.19 -2.47
C PHE A 58 9.33 6.45 -3.34
N ASN A 59 10.02 5.42 -3.79
CA ASN A 59 11.28 5.53 -4.53
C ASN A 59 12.31 6.43 -3.83
N ILE A 60 12.46 6.23 -2.52
CA ILE A 60 13.39 6.96 -1.65
C ILE A 60 14.28 5.92 -0.96
N SER A 61 15.59 6.07 -1.09
CA SER A 61 16.57 5.10 -0.60
C SER A 61 16.60 4.94 0.92
N ASN A 62 16.16 5.95 1.65
CA ASN A 62 16.25 5.99 3.11
C ASN A 62 14.89 5.98 3.81
N PHE A 63 13.85 5.60 3.09
CA PHE A 63 12.50 5.51 3.60
C PHE A 63 12.07 4.06 3.75
N GLY A 64 11.56 3.71 4.94
CA GLY A 64 11.18 2.32 5.19
C GLY A 64 10.20 2.16 6.34
N ARG A 65 9.85 0.91 6.57
CA ARG A 65 8.91 0.46 7.59
C ARG A 65 9.55 -0.55 8.53
N LEU A 66 9.26 -0.41 9.81
CA LEU A 66 9.60 -1.33 10.87
C LEU A 66 8.32 -1.99 11.37
N TYR A 67 8.39 -3.28 11.62
CA TYR A 67 7.29 -4.08 12.17
C TYR A 67 7.73 -4.58 13.53
N LEU A 68 7.14 -4.03 14.60
CA LEU A 68 7.57 -4.26 15.97
C LEU A 68 6.40 -4.68 16.86
N GLU A 69 6.65 -5.59 17.79
CA GLU A 69 5.72 -5.91 18.86
C GLU A 69 5.66 -4.78 19.91
N LYS A 70 4.58 -4.70 20.66
CA LYS A 70 4.40 -3.66 21.69
C LYS A 70 5.53 -3.62 22.71
N GLU A 71 6.09 -4.77 23.05
CA GLU A 71 7.21 -4.88 23.99
C GLU A 71 8.51 -4.31 23.40
N GLN A 72 8.75 -4.57 22.12
CA GLN A 72 9.89 -4.03 21.41
C GLN A 72 9.80 -2.51 21.29
N LEU A 73 8.59 -1.95 21.11
CA LEU A 73 8.36 -0.51 21.10
C LEU A 73 8.79 0.18 22.41
N LYS A 74 8.54 -0.45 23.57
CA LYS A 74 8.93 0.07 24.87
C LYS A 74 10.45 0.06 25.08
N ASN A 75 11.14 -0.88 24.47
CA ASN A 75 12.58 -1.08 24.62
C ASN A 75 13.42 -0.24 23.65
N VAL A 76 12.81 0.32 22.63
CA VAL A 76 13.53 1.15 21.66
C VAL A 76 13.68 2.58 22.20
N LYS A 77 14.57 2.75 23.16
CA LYS A 77 14.92 4.07 23.77
C LYS A 77 15.41 5.12 22.76
N THR A 78 15.79 4.71 21.57
CA THR A 78 16.38 5.55 20.53
C THR A 78 15.39 6.06 19.49
N ILE A 79 14.17 5.53 19.43
CA ILE A 79 13.14 6.00 18.50
C ILE A 79 12.29 7.05 19.19
N LYS A 80 12.41 8.30 18.78
CA LYS A 80 11.39 9.31 19.07
C LYS A 80 10.13 8.91 18.29
N LEU A 81 9.23 8.20 18.95
CA LEU A 81 7.90 7.96 18.40
C LEU A 81 7.16 9.29 18.35
N SER A 82 6.60 9.61 17.21
CA SER A 82 5.75 10.77 17.03
C SER A 82 4.44 10.32 16.38
N ASP A 83 3.35 10.61 17.03
CA ASP A 83 2.01 10.40 16.46
C ASP A 83 1.68 11.44 15.37
N ASN A 84 2.57 12.41 15.16
CA ASN A 84 2.40 13.41 14.13
C ASN A 84 2.77 12.84 12.75
N LEU A 85 1.77 12.40 12.03
CA LEU A 85 1.88 11.87 10.66
C LEU A 85 1.90 12.96 9.57
N ASN A 86 1.97 14.23 9.91
CA ASN A 86 1.90 15.31 8.91
C ASN A 86 3.00 15.21 7.85
N TRP A 87 4.23 14.88 8.26
CA TRP A 87 5.34 14.68 7.34
C TRP A 87 5.11 13.49 6.40
N TYR A 88 4.55 12.39 6.93
CA TYR A 88 4.22 11.20 6.17
C TYR A 88 3.09 11.48 5.17
N ASN A 89 2.03 12.13 5.61
CA ASN A 89 0.90 12.51 4.74
C ASN A 89 1.36 13.48 3.64
N LYS A 90 2.23 14.43 3.97
CA LYS A 90 2.84 15.31 2.97
C LYS A 90 3.68 14.52 1.95
N LEU A 91 4.44 13.53 2.40
CA LEU A 91 5.23 12.67 1.54
C LEU A 91 4.32 11.81 0.62
N LYS A 92 3.28 11.19 1.16
CA LYS A 92 2.28 10.45 0.38
C LYS A 92 1.67 11.33 -0.71
N PHE A 93 1.26 12.53 -0.35
CA PHE A 93 0.71 13.50 -1.29
C PHE A 93 1.70 13.84 -2.41
N LEU A 94 2.94 14.22 -2.06
CA LEU A 94 3.98 14.58 -3.03
C LEU A 94 4.37 13.41 -3.97
N LYS A 95 4.29 12.18 -3.48
CA LYS A 95 4.63 10.97 -4.25
C LYS A 95 3.42 10.30 -4.89
N CYS A 96 2.23 10.83 -4.69
CA CYS A 96 0.97 10.26 -5.19
C CYS A 96 0.74 8.81 -4.75
N VAL A 97 1.09 8.48 -3.50
CA VAL A 97 0.91 7.17 -2.90
C VAL A 97 -0.34 7.19 -2.02
N PRO A 98 -1.51 6.79 -2.53
CA PRO A 98 -2.72 6.71 -1.72
C PRO A 98 -2.65 5.52 -0.76
N GLU A 99 -3.19 5.67 0.44
CA GLU A 99 -3.16 4.64 1.47
C GLU A 99 -4.35 4.75 2.42
N GLY A 100 -4.84 3.56 2.83
CA GLY A 100 -5.92 3.44 3.79
C GLY A 100 -7.32 3.76 3.25
N SER A 101 -8.32 3.47 4.06
CA SER A 101 -9.73 3.58 3.69
C SER A 101 -10.22 5.02 3.51
N CYS A 102 -9.53 5.98 4.12
CA CYS A 102 -9.87 7.41 3.97
C CYS A 102 -9.51 7.95 2.58
N GLU A 103 -8.43 7.46 1.98
CA GLU A 103 -7.95 7.92 0.67
C GLU A 103 -8.42 6.99 -0.47
N ILE A 104 -8.67 5.72 -0.15
CA ILE A 104 -9.15 4.69 -1.08
C ILE A 104 -10.52 4.19 -0.64
N PRO A 105 -11.62 4.85 -1.07
CA PRO A 105 -12.96 4.43 -0.70
C PRO A 105 -13.27 3.01 -1.17
N ILE A 106 -13.78 2.19 -0.26
CA ILE A 106 -14.08 0.78 -0.52
C ILE A 106 -15.11 0.66 -1.65
N ASN A 107 -14.83 -0.21 -2.63
CA ASN A 107 -15.69 -0.53 -3.77
C ASN A 107 -16.08 0.65 -4.68
N LYS A 108 -15.38 1.79 -4.62
CA LYS A 108 -15.71 2.98 -5.41
C LYS A 108 -14.66 3.34 -6.46
N ILE A 109 -13.46 2.79 -6.36
CA ILE A 109 -12.30 3.18 -7.16
C ILE A 109 -11.62 1.95 -7.74
N PHE A 110 -11.21 2.05 -9.00
CA PHE A 110 -10.37 1.03 -9.63
C PHE A 110 -8.88 1.31 -9.42
N PRO A 111 -8.02 0.28 -9.40
CA PRO A 111 -6.57 0.43 -9.22
C PRO A 111 -5.92 1.40 -10.23
N PHE A 112 -6.49 1.53 -11.42
CA PHE A 112 -6.03 2.45 -12.45
C PHE A 112 -6.26 3.93 -12.12
N GLU A 113 -7.26 4.21 -11.30
CA GLU A 113 -7.66 5.57 -10.95
C GLU A 113 -6.80 6.15 -9.82
N ILE A 114 -6.02 5.33 -9.14
CA ILE A 114 -5.24 5.69 -7.95
C ILE A 114 -3.75 5.33 -8.04
N ASN A 115 -3.17 5.39 -9.22
CA ASN A 115 -1.74 5.20 -9.45
C ASN A 115 -1.15 3.80 -9.16
N MET A 116 -1.94 2.82 -8.76
CA MET A 116 -1.46 1.49 -8.38
C MET A 116 -0.69 0.75 -9.49
N ILE A 117 -0.88 1.14 -10.74
CA ILE A 117 -0.12 0.57 -11.86
C ILE A 117 1.33 1.05 -11.83
N PHE A 118 1.55 2.35 -11.61
CA PHE A 118 2.90 2.93 -11.52
C PHE A 118 3.64 2.41 -10.28
N GLU A 119 2.93 2.17 -9.20
CA GLU A 119 3.46 1.56 -7.99
C GLU A 119 3.70 0.06 -8.12
N LYS A 120 3.44 -0.53 -9.29
CA LYS A 120 3.54 -1.97 -9.56
C LYS A 120 2.69 -2.84 -8.62
N ALA A 121 1.61 -2.27 -8.08
CA ALA A 121 0.67 -2.98 -7.21
C ALA A 121 -0.21 -3.98 -7.97
N VAL A 122 -0.28 -3.88 -9.31
CA VAL A 122 -1.02 -4.80 -10.16
C VAL A 122 -0.07 -5.57 -11.07
N CYS A 123 -0.09 -6.89 -10.96
CA CYS A 123 0.70 -7.78 -11.82
C CYS A 123 -0.17 -8.37 -12.94
N PHE A 124 0.21 -8.11 -14.19
CA PHE A 124 -0.49 -8.63 -15.38
C PHE A 124 0.08 -9.96 -15.89
N LYS A 125 1.22 -10.39 -15.36
CA LYS A 125 1.93 -11.62 -15.79
C LYS A 125 1.70 -12.81 -14.87
N LYS A 126 1.04 -12.61 -13.71
CA LYS A 126 0.71 -13.70 -12.81
C LYS A 126 -0.48 -14.52 -13.34
N GLY A 127 -0.69 -15.70 -12.79
CA GLY A 127 -1.84 -16.55 -13.09
C GLY A 127 -3.19 -15.88 -12.80
N CYS A 128 -4.28 -16.62 -12.99
CA CYS A 128 -5.63 -16.10 -12.83
C CYS A 128 -5.90 -15.60 -11.39
N PHE A 129 -6.64 -14.51 -11.29
CA PHE A 129 -7.06 -13.93 -10.03
C PHE A 129 -8.44 -13.27 -10.17
N ILE A 130 -9.13 -13.10 -9.06
CA ILE A 130 -10.47 -12.50 -9.03
C ILE A 130 -10.38 -11.04 -9.48
N GLY A 131 -11.25 -10.66 -10.44
CA GLY A 131 -11.26 -9.33 -11.03
C GLY A 131 -10.28 -9.13 -12.20
N GLN A 132 -9.52 -10.17 -12.60
CA GLN A 132 -8.55 -10.08 -13.69
C GLN A 132 -9.17 -9.60 -15.01
N GLU A 133 -10.35 -10.09 -15.37
CA GLU A 133 -11.02 -9.70 -16.61
C GLU A 133 -11.31 -8.19 -16.64
N VAL A 134 -11.85 -7.66 -15.56
CA VAL A 134 -12.17 -6.22 -15.44
C VAL A 134 -10.89 -5.39 -15.54
N ILE A 135 -9.85 -5.77 -14.80
CA ILE A 135 -8.56 -5.09 -14.80
C ILE A 135 -7.91 -5.15 -16.19
N ALA A 136 -7.91 -6.32 -16.85
CA ALA A 136 -7.37 -6.46 -18.18
C ALA A 136 -8.16 -5.65 -19.22
N ARG A 137 -9.48 -5.67 -19.14
CA ARG A 137 -10.35 -4.87 -20.04
C ARG A 137 -10.06 -3.38 -19.91
N VAL A 138 -9.96 -2.86 -18.69
CA VAL A 138 -9.63 -1.43 -18.48
C VAL A 138 -8.25 -1.11 -19.04
N LYS A 139 -7.25 -1.96 -18.82
CA LYS A 139 -5.89 -1.74 -19.34
C LYS A 139 -5.83 -1.70 -20.87
N TYR A 140 -6.49 -2.64 -21.54
CA TYR A 140 -6.31 -2.84 -22.99
C TYR A 140 -7.37 -2.19 -23.86
N LYS A 141 -8.56 -1.91 -23.32
CA LYS A 141 -9.70 -1.40 -24.08
C LYS A 141 -10.36 -0.16 -23.44
N GLY A 142 -10.04 0.14 -22.19
CA GLY A 142 -10.70 1.21 -21.46
C GLY A 142 -10.00 2.54 -21.58
N LYS A 143 -10.78 3.62 -21.51
CA LYS A 143 -10.28 4.96 -21.19
C LYS A 143 -10.39 5.11 -19.67
N ILE A 144 -9.32 5.53 -19.02
CA ILE A 144 -9.38 5.93 -17.61
C ILE A 144 -10.20 7.22 -17.55
N MET A 145 -11.42 7.11 -17.02
CA MET A 145 -12.37 8.23 -17.01
C MET A 145 -12.22 9.16 -15.80
N LYS A 146 -11.57 8.67 -14.72
CA LYS A 146 -11.40 9.42 -13.49
C LYS A 146 -9.97 9.20 -12.97
N LEU A 147 -9.33 10.30 -12.60
CA LEU A 147 -8.13 10.30 -11.76
C LEU A 147 -8.52 10.83 -10.40
N THR A 148 -8.01 10.25 -9.33
CA THR A 148 -8.25 10.77 -7.97
C THR A 148 -7.74 12.19 -7.82
N GLY A 149 -8.31 12.95 -6.88
CA GLY A 149 -8.00 14.37 -6.70
C GLY A 149 -6.52 14.68 -6.51
N THR A 150 -5.73 13.76 -5.98
CA THR A 150 -4.27 13.88 -5.86
C THR A 150 -3.61 14.05 -7.23
N PHE A 151 -4.04 13.28 -8.21
CA PHE A 151 -3.56 13.39 -9.60
C PHE A 151 -4.03 14.67 -10.28
N ALA A 152 -5.30 15.06 -10.06
CA ALA A 152 -5.84 16.28 -10.62
C ALA A 152 -5.14 17.51 -10.05
N ALA A 153 -4.88 17.54 -8.75
CA ALA A 153 -4.16 18.65 -8.11
C ALA A 153 -2.71 18.77 -8.58
N ILE A 154 -2.00 17.66 -8.75
CA ILE A 154 -0.62 17.67 -9.27
C ILE A 154 -0.58 18.08 -10.72
N ASN A 155 -1.50 17.61 -11.54
CA ASN A 155 -1.59 18.03 -12.95
C ASN A 155 -1.89 19.52 -13.09
N GLN A 156 -2.70 20.10 -12.19
CA GLN A 156 -2.93 21.55 -12.16
C GLN A 156 -1.69 22.33 -11.71
N LEU A 157 -0.97 21.81 -10.70
CA LEU A 157 0.21 22.48 -10.15
C LEU A 157 1.46 22.36 -11.03
N MET A 158 1.61 21.24 -11.75
CA MET A 158 2.81 20.96 -12.53
C MET A 158 2.64 21.18 -14.04
N GLY A 159 1.45 21.50 -14.51
CA GLY A 159 1.20 21.74 -15.94
C GLY A 159 1.56 20.57 -16.87
N ILE A 160 1.74 19.39 -16.30
CA ILE A 160 2.25 18.20 -17.01
C ILE A 160 1.35 17.02 -16.72
N ILE A 161 0.68 16.58 -17.67
CA ILE A 161 0.53 15.25 -18.28
C ILE A 161 -0.70 15.31 -19.18
N LYS A 162 -0.48 15.67 -20.41
CA LYS A 162 -1.36 15.21 -21.48
C LYS A 162 -1.08 13.74 -21.66
N TYR A 163 -1.96 12.87 -21.18
CA TYR A 163 -2.03 11.53 -21.71
C TYR A 163 -2.45 11.64 -23.17
N GLY A 164 -1.45 11.59 -24.02
CA GLY A 164 -1.64 11.39 -25.44
C GLY A 164 -2.33 10.06 -25.69
N ARG A 165 -3.14 10.05 -26.72
CA ARG A 165 -3.99 9.03 -27.32
C ARG A 165 -3.40 7.64 -27.36
#